data_435958dc0d63a4fb6fab722e18374fae
#
_entry.id   435958dc0d63a4fb6fab722e18374fae
#
_cell.length_a   1.000
_cell.length_b   1.000
_cell.length_c   1.000
_cell.angle_alpha   90.00
_cell.angle_beta   90.00
_cell.angle_gamma   90.00
#
_symmetry.space_group_name_H-M   'P 1'
#
loop_
_entity.id
_entity.type
_entity.pdbx_description
1 polymer ?
#
loop_
_entity_poly.entity_id
_entity_poly.type
_entity_poly.pdbx_seq_one_letter_code
_entity_poly.pdbx_strand_id
1 'polypeptide(L)'
;MLRLLVLFCFIEMGVTTMTAQGRTRRPMTEFTTDTAMVHDPVMAYEDGVYYMFSTGMGIQLMTSSDRRSWTFKPGGVMGRDGIPAWTHDSVPGFRNHVWAPDIFRFNNRWWIAYSCSTFGRNTSAIGLISSPTLATPQWTDEGCVITSRQDRNN
;
A
#
# COMPACT_ATOMS: atom_id res chain seq x y z
N MET A 1 -4.68 6.95 82.36
CA MET A 1 -5.05 6.19 81.16
C MET A 1 -4.89 7.15 79.93
N LEU A 2 -3.77 7.03 79.22
CA LEU A 2 -3.43 7.88 78.05
C LEU A 2 -3.85 7.15 76.80
N ARG A 3 -4.85 7.67 76.05
CA ARG A 3 -5.25 7.11 74.75
C ARG A 3 -4.41 7.70 73.66
N LEU A 4 -3.59 6.84 73.05
CA LEU A 4 -2.77 7.15 71.89
C LEU A 4 -3.66 7.14 70.65
N LEU A 5 -3.82 8.30 69.99
CA LEU A 5 -4.55 8.41 68.71
C LEU A 5 -3.55 8.17 67.59
N VAL A 6 -3.65 7.06 66.89
CA VAL A 6 -2.86 6.77 65.69
C VAL A 6 -3.57 7.32 64.49
N LEU A 7 -3.00 8.36 63.89
CA LEU A 7 -3.50 8.96 62.62
C LEU A 7 -2.92 8.19 61.43
N PHE A 8 -3.75 7.40 60.71
CA PHE A 8 -3.36 6.79 59.47
C PHE A 8 -3.47 7.81 58.34
N CYS A 9 -2.35 8.23 57.79
CA CYS A 9 -2.30 9.01 56.56
C CYS A 9 -2.34 8.07 55.34
N PHE A 10 -3.47 8.01 54.64
CA PHE A 10 -3.56 7.34 53.36
C PHE A 10 -2.96 8.24 52.29
N ILE A 11 -1.80 7.86 51.73
CA ILE A 11 -1.24 8.46 50.52
C ILE A 11 -1.91 7.79 49.36
N GLU A 12 -2.85 8.47 48.72
CA GLU A 12 -3.37 8.04 47.43
C GLU A 12 -2.30 8.28 46.34
N MET A 13 -1.64 7.22 45.87
CA MET A 13 -0.82 7.26 44.69
C MET A 13 -1.75 7.31 43.45
N GLY A 14 -1.93 8.52 42.93
CA GLY A 14 -2.60 8.71 41.64
C GLY A 14 -1.79 8.07 40.50
N VAL A 15 -2.27 6.93 39.99
CA VAL A 15 -1.73 6.32 38.78
C VAL A 15 -2.18 7.15 37.60
N THR A 16 -1.34 8.04 37.11
CA THR A 16 -1.56 8.77 35.86
C THR A 16 -1.32 7.78 34.69
N THR A 17 -2.39 7.25 34.13
CA THR A 17 -2.33 6.49 32.87
C THR A 17 -2.00 7.46 31.72
N MET A 18 -0.76 7.45 31.25
CA MET A 18 -0.39 8.09 29.98
C MET A 18 -1.05 7.33 28.84
N THR A 19 -2.15 7.87 28.31
CA THR A 19 -2.69 7.44 27.03
C THR A 19 -1.72 7.89 25.93
N ALA A 20 -1.06 6.93 25.29
CA ALA A 20 -0.27 7.18 24.10
C ALA A 20 -1.20 7.75 23.01
N GLN A 21 -1.10 9.05 22.74
CA GLN A 21 -1.76 9.66 21.59
C GLN A 21 -1.18 9.01 20.33
N GLY A 22 -1.97 8.14 19.71
CA GLY A 22 -1.66 7.56 18.42
C GLY A 22 -1.40 8.70 17.42
N ARG A 23 -0.16 8.79 16.91
CA ARG A 23 0.17 9.69 15.81
C ARG A 23 -0.70 9.29 14.62
N THR A 24 -1.81 10.00 14.40
CA THR A 24 -2.56 9.91 13.16
C THR A 24 -1.64 10.40 12.04
N ARG A 25 -1.15 9.47 11.22
CA ARG A 25 -0.41 9.84 10.00
C ARG A 25 -1.35 10.69 9.15
N ARG A 26 -0.97 11.93 8.88
CA ARG A 26 -1.70 12.77 7.92
C ARG A 26 -1.76 11.98 6.60
N PRO A 27 -2.94 11.92 5.94
CA PRO A 27 -3.01 11.33 4.62
C PRO A 27 -2.07 12.09 3.67
N MET A 28 -1.37 11.35 2.81
CA MET A 28 -0.57 11.98 1.76
C MET A 28 -1.51 12.75 0.83
N THR A 29 -1.15 13.99 0.54
CA THR A 29 -1.90 14.85 -0.39
C THR A 29 -1.29 14.75 -1.79
N GLU A 30 -2.06 15.08 -2.80
CA GLU A 30 -1.56 15.25 -4.17
C GLU A 30 -0.48 16.34 -4.19
N PHE A 31 0.61 16.09 -4.90
CA PHE A 31 1.68 17.05 -5.13
C PHE A 31 2.31 16.83 -6.51
N THR A 32 2.94 17.88 -7.05
CA THR A 32 3.64 17.84 -8.32
C THR A 32 5.14 18.03 -8.11
N THR A 33 5.95 17.30 -8.86
CA THR A 33 7.43 17.33 -8.80
C THR A 33 8.02 17.13 -10.19
N ASP A 34 9.23 17.67 -10.41
CA ASP A 34 10.07 17.40 -11.57
C ASP A 34 11.02 16.20 -11.35
N THR A 35 11.08 15.71 -10.11
CA THR A 35 11.93 14.60 -9.70
C THR A 35 11.06 13.48 -9.11
N ALA A 36 10.70 12.49 -9.93
CA ALA A 36 9.93 11.33 -9.48
C ALA A 36 10.85 10.31 -8.81
N MET A 37 10.69 10.11 -7.51
CA MET A 37 11.35 9.02 -6.78
C MET A 37 10.49 7.75 -6.89
N VAL A 38 10.95 6.81 -7.70
CA VAL A 38 10.22 5.57 -8.00
C VAL A 38 11.14 4.36 -7.96
N HIS A 39 10.58 3.19 -7.69
CA HIS A 39 11.24 1.90 -7.75
C HIS A 39 10.43 0.97 -8.67
N ASP A 40 11.10 0.28 -9.59
CA ASP A 40 10.47 -0.58 -10.61
C ASP A 40 9.37 0.16 -11.41
N PRO A 41 9.65 1.31 -12.05
CA PRO A 41 8.62 2.06 -12.75
C PRO A 41 8.26 1.42 -14.10
N VAL A 42 6.97 1.44 -14.41
CA VAL A 42 6.44 1.14 -15.74
C VAL A 42 5.47 2.25 -16.15
N MET A 43 5.36 2.53 -17.44
CA MET A 43 4.52 3.61 -17.95
C MET A 43 3.52 3.13 -19.00
N ALA A 44 2.36 3.78 -19.00
CA ALA A 44 1.37 3.71 -20.08
C ALA A 44 1.01 5.13 -20.53
N TYR A 45 0.43 5.23 -21.71
CA TYR A 45 -0.06 6.47 -22.29
C TYR A 45 -1.48 6.29 -22.78
N GLU A 46 -2.39 7.17 -22.35
CA GLU A 46 -3.78 7.22 -22.79
C GLU A 46 -4.23 8.67 -22.86
N ASP A 47 -4.83 9.06 -23.97
CA ASP A 47 -5.51 10.34 -24.20
C ASP A 47 -4.71 11.59 -23.74
N GLY A 48 -3.43 11.65 -24.11
CA GLY A 48 -2.57 12.80 -23.81
C GLY A 48 -1.91 12.76 -22.43
N VAL A 49 -2.16 11.73 -21.62
CA VAL A 49 -1.63 11.59 -20.26
C VAL A 49 -0.71 10.36 -20.17
N TYR A 50 0.46 10.56 -19.57
CA TYR A 50 1.35 9.50 -19.16
C TYR A 50 1.00 9.07 -17.73
N TYR A 51 0.89 7.78 -17.52
CA TYR A 51 0.64 7.14 -16.24
C TYR A 51 1.86 6.32 -15.87
N MET A 52 2.48 6.64 -14.75
CA MET A 52 3.64 5.91 -14.23
C MET A 52 3.24 5.14 -12.98
N PHE A 53 3.37 3.83 -13.05
CA PHE A 53 3.11 2.91 -11.95
C PHE A 53 4.43 2.44 -11.38
N SER A 54 4.51 2.26 -10.07
CA SER A 54 5.74 1.79 -9.43
C SER A 54 5.45 1.04 -8.14
N THR A 55 6.47 0.36 -7.64
CA THR A 55 6.45 -0.25 -6.31
C THR A 55 5.98 0.74 -5.26
N GLY A 56 5.02 0.32 -4.41
CA GLY A 56 4.47 1.15 -3.34
C GLY A 56 3.26 0.54 -2.65
N MET A 57 2.66 1.30 -1.74
CA MET A 57 1.44 0.87 -1.05
C MET A 57 0.28 0.85 -2.04
N GLY A 58 -0.19 -0.36 -2.39
CA GLY A 58 -1.27 -0.55 -3.37
C GLY A 58 -0.95 -0.10 -4.79
N ILE A 59 0.32 -0.16 -5.22
CA ILE A 59 0.87 0.37 -6.46
C ILE A 59 0.83 1.90 -6.48
N GLN A 60 2.01 2.53 -6.43
CA GLN A 60 2.13 3.98 -6.56
C GLN A 60 1.75 4.43 -7.97
N LEU A 61 1.05 5.56 -8.07
CA LEU A 61 0.66 6.18 -9.34
C LEU A 61 1.11 7.64 -9.39
N MET A 62 1.74 8.00 -10.49
CA MET A 62 1.99 9.40 -10.88
C MET A 62 1.49 9.62 -12.30
N THR A 63 1.06 10.85 -12.61
CA THR A 63 0.60 11.24 -13.94
C THR A 63 1.36 12.45 -14.45
N SER A 64 1.52 12.55 -15.78
CA SER A 64 2.15 13.67 -16.44
C SER A 64 1.58 13.89 -17.83
N SER A 65 1.52 15.13 -18.28
CA SER A 65 1.19 15.47 -19.68
C SER A 65 2.45 15.69 -20.55
N ASP A 66 3.62 15.87 -19.93
CA ASP A 66 4.85 16.30 -20.62
C ASP A 66 6.08 15.44 -20.28
N ARG A 67 5.96 14.44 -19.38
CA ARG A 67 7.02 13.58 -18.84
C ARG A 67 8.13 14.32 -18.08
N ARG A 68 7.91 15.57 -17.74
CA ARG A 68 8.84 16.41 -16.96
C ARG A 68 8.28 16.74 -15.59
N SER A 69 7.01 17.10 -15.58
CA SER A 69 6.28 17.43 -14.35
C SER A 69 5.34 16.28 -14.02
N TRP A 70 5.52 15.66 -12.86
CA TRP A 70 4.77 14.49 -12.41
C TRP A 70 3.89 14.79 -11.21
N THR A 71 2.64 14.44 -11.31
CA THR A 71 1.66 14.61 -10.23
C THR A 71 1.44 13.27 -9.52
N PHE A 72 1.82 13.20 -8.25
CA PHE A 72 1.56 12.05 -7.38
C PHE A 72 0.07 11.93 -7.08
N LYS A 73 -0.49 10.73 -7.23
CA LYS A 73 -1.88 10.41 -6.94
C LYS A 73 -2.00 9.67 -5.61
N PRO A 74 -2.56 10.33 -4.56
CA PRO A 74 -2.75 9.70 -3.26
C PRO A 74 -3.61 8.44 -3.35
N GLY A 75 -3.22 7.41 -2.61
CA GLY A 75 -3.92 6.12 -2.66
C GLY A 75 -3.45 5.17 -3.76
N GLY A 76 -2.72 5.69 -4.76
CA GLY A 76 -2.22 4.86 -5.88
C GLY A 76 -3.36 4.19 -6.66
N VAL A 77 -3.11 2.97 -7.10
CA VAL A 77 -4.05 2.20 -7.95
C VAL A 77 -5.14 1.52 -7.12
N MET A 78 -4.77 0.86 -6.02
CA MET A 78 -5.69 0.02 -5.24
C MET A 78 -6.28 0.74 -4.02
N GLY A 79 -5.77 1.92 -3.69
CA GLY A 79 -6.18 2.59 -2.46
C GLY A 79 -5.73 1.84 -1.20
N ARG A 80 -6.26 2.27 -0.06
CA ARG A 80 -5.95 1.63 1.24
C ARG A 80 -6.66 0.28 1.39
N ASP A 81 -7.91 0.20 0.93
CA ASP A 81 -8.84 -0.90 1.20
C ASP A 81 -9.08 -1.79 -0.04
N GLY A 82 -8.44 -1.45 -1.18
CA GLY A 82 -8.60 -2.17 -2.44
C GLY A 82 -7.63 -3.32 -2.65
N ILE A 83 -6.81 -3.65 -1.66
CA ILE A 83 -5.92 -4.82 -1.73
C ILE A 83 -6.76 -6.10 -1.60
N PRO A 84 -6.73 -7.01 -2.59
CA PRO A 84 -7.52 -8.24 -2.53
C PRO A 84 -7.16 -9.13 -1.33
N ALA A 85 -8.17 -9.68 -0.66
CA ALA A 85 -7.98 -10.50 0.54
C ALA A 85 -7.08 -11.72 0.29
N TRP A 86 -7.18 -12.34 -0.89
CA TRP A 86 -6.37 -13.49 -1.27
C TRP A 86 -4.86 -13.25 -1.20
N THR A 87 -4.40 -11.99 -1.30
CA THR A 87 -2.98 -11.64 -1.21
C THR A 87 -2.39 -11.98 0.15
N HIS A 88 -3.15 -11.76 1.23
CA HIS A 88 -2.75 -12.08 2.60
C HIS A 88 -2.81 -13.59 2.87
N ASP A 89 -3.76 -14.29 2.25
CA ASP A 89 -3.89 -15.76 2.36
C ASP A 89 -2.76 -16.47 1.62
N SER A 90 -2.40 -15.96 0.44
CA SER A 90 -1.34 -16.54 -0.41
C SER A 90 0.07 -16.18 0.04
N VAL A 91 0.24 -15.00 0.66
CA VAL A 91 1.55 -14.46 1.07
C VAL A 91 1.51 -14.05 2.55
N PRO A 92 1.68 -15.01 3.48
CA PRO A 92 1.73 -14.70 4.91
C PRO A 92 2.79 -13.65 5.24
N GLY A 93 2.35 -12.58 5.93
CA GLY A 93 3.21 -11.44 6.28
C GLY A 93 3.27 -10.32 5.23
N PHE A 94 2.54 -10.41 4.15
CA PHE A 94 2.34 -9.31 3.20
C PHE A 94 1.72 -8.09 3.91
N ARG A 95 2.22 -6.88 3.60
CA ARG A 95 1.81 -5.62 4.26
C ARG A 95 1.36 -4.56 3.27
N ASN A 96 0.66 -4.96 2.21
CA ASN A 96 0.11 -4.08 1.17
C ASN A 96 1.14 -3.27 0.38
N HIS A 97 2.43 -3.57 0.53
CA HIS A 97 3.49 -2.99 -0.28
C HIS A 97 3.68 -3.85 -1.53
N VAL A 98 3.04 -3.43 -2.60
CA VAL A 98 3.02 -4.14 -3.89
C VAL A 98 4.29 -3.80 -4.67
N TRP A 99 4.89 -4.80 -5.34
CA TRP A 99 6.17 -4.66 -6.01
C TRP A 99 6.05 -4.84 -7.52
N ALA A 100 6.93 -4.13 -8.24
CA ALA A 100 7.20 -4.29 -9.66
C ALA A 100 5.93 -4.50 -10.50
N PRO A 101 5.04 -3.50 -10.57
CA PRO A 101 3.91 -3.57 -11.47
C PRO A 101 4.38 -3.58 -12.92
N ASP A 102 3.65 -4.32 -13.77
CA ASP A 102 3.83 -4.29 -15.22
C ASP A 102 2.47 -4.04 -15.89
N ILE A 103 2.39 -3.02 -16.74
CA ILE A 103 1.14 -2.61 -17.38
C ILE A 103 1.15 -2.90 -18.88
N PHE A 104 0.04 -3.45 -19.38
CA PHE A 104 -0.15 -3.73 -20.79
C PHE A 104 -1.61 -3.52 -21.20
N ARG A 105 -1.84 -3.40 -22.52
CA ARG A 105 -3.19 -3.30 -23.08
C ARG A 105 -3.53 -4.58 -23.83
N PHE A 106 -4.68 -5.18 -23.50
CA PHE A 106 -5.20 -6.37 -24.14
C PHE A 106 -6.73 -6.35 -24.14
N ASN A 107 -7.36 -6.76 -25.24
CA ASN A 107 -8.82 -6.80 -25.41
C ASN A 107 -9.51 -5.48 -24.98
N ASN A 108 -8.98 -4.35 -25.44
CA ASN A 108 -9.49 -3.01 -25.14
C ASN A 108 -9.52 -2.64 -23.64
N ARG A 109 -8.75 -3.34 -22.82
CA ARG A 109 -8.60 -3.07 -21.39
C ARG A 109 -7.13 -2.87 -21.05
N TRP A 110 -6.86 -2.11 -20.02
CA TRP A 110 -5.57 -2.03 -19.34
C TRP A 110 -5.48 -3.11 -18.28
N TRP A 111 -4.35 -3.74 -18.22
CA TRP A 111 -4.04 -4.81 -17.27
C TRP A 111 -2.78 -4.47 -16.52
N ILE A 112 -2.76 -4.70 -15.22
CA ILE A 112 -1.54 -4.61 -14.40
C ILE A 112 -1.31 -5.96 -13.74
N ALA A 113 -0.18 -6.59 -14.08
CA ALA A 113 0.40 -7.66 -13.29
C ALA A 113 1.24 -7.05 -12.16
N TYR A 114 1.19 -7.62 -10.95
CA TYR A 114 1.89 -7.08 -9.81
C TYR A 114 2.35 -8.18 -8.86
N SER A 115 3.43 -7.94 -8.12
CA SER A 115 3.96 -8.88 -7.16
C SER A 115 3.57 -8.53 -5.72
N CYS A 116 3.05 -9.52 -5.00
CA CYS A 116 2.90 -9.51 -3.55
C CYS A 116 3.99 -10.39 -2.95
N SER A 117 4.74 -9.87 -1.98
CA SER A 117 5.87 -10.61 -1.40
C SER A 117 6.11 -10.22 0.04
N THR A 118 6.79 -11.09 0.77
CA THR A 118 7.29 -10.78 2.11
C THR A 118 8.81 -10.64 2.05
N PHE A 119 9.33 -9.48 2.42
CA PHE A 119 10.76 -9.22 2.35
C PHE A 119 11.56 -10.24 3.16
N GLY A 120 12.64 -10.76 2.55
CA GLY A 120 13.52 -11.75 3.17
C GLY A 120 12.91 -13.15 3.33
N ARG A 121 11.79 -13.44 2.65
CA ARG A 121 11.15 -14.75 2.61
C ARG A 121 10.87 -15.20 1.17
N ASN A 122 10.92 -16.50 0.94
CA ASN A 122 10.58 -17.09 -0.36
C ASN A 122 9.06 -17.36 -0.46
N THR A 123 8.26 -16.31 -0.21
CA THR A 123 6.80 -16.34 -0.31
C THR A 123 6.36 -15.18 -1.17
N SER A 124 5.81 -15.47 -2.35
CA SER A 124 5.38 -14.46 -3.32
C SER A 124 4.17 -14.94 -4.09
N ALA A 125 3.41 -13.99 -4.61
CA ALA A 125 2.33 -14.24 -5.55
C ALA A 125 2.34 -13.15 -6.62
N ILE A 126 1.92 -13.48 -7.83
CA ILE A 126 1.60 -12.52 -8.89
C ILE A 126 0.09 -12.41 -8.97
N GLY A 127 -0.42 -11.19 -8.82
CA GLY A 127 -1.81 -10.83 -9.03
C GLY A 127 -2.02 -10.08 -10.32
N LEU A 128 -3.27 -10.01 -10.76
CA LEU A 128 -3.67 -9.33 -11.96
C LEU A 128 -4.91 -8.48 -11.67
N ILE A 129 -4.90 -7.24 -12.16
CA ILE A 129 -6.06 -6.34 -12.17
C ILE A 129 -6.28 -5.78 -13.55
N SER A 130 -7.52 -5.38 -13.86
CA SER A 130 -7.84 -4.77 -15.16
C SER A 130 -8.77 -3.56 -15.02
N SER A 131 -8.67 -2.63 -15.98
CA SER A 131 -9.57 -1.48 -16.09
C SER A 131 -9.83 -1.14 -17.56
N PRO A 132 -11.03 -0.66 -17.92
CA PRO A 132 -11.33 -0.24 -19.30
C PRO A 132 -10.55 1.01 -19.73
N THR A 133 -10.20 1.90 -18.78
CA THR A 133 -9.49 3.16 -19.05
C THR A 133 -8.58 3.52 -17.87
N LEU A 134 -7.57 4.34 -18.12
CA LEU A 134 -6.69 4.91 -17.09
C LEU A 134 -7.17 6.28 -16.61
N ALA A 135 -7.96 6.99 -17.40
CA ALA A 135 -8.44 8.34 -17.08
C ALA A 135 -9.42 8.34 -15.89
N THR A 136 -10.33 7.37 -15.88
CA THR A 136 -11.28 7.14 -14.77
C THR A 136 -11.30 5.65 -14.45
N PRO A 137 -10.22 5.13 -13.84
CA PRO A 137 -10.04 3.70 -13.73
C PRO A 137 -11.08 3.05 -12.79
N GLN A 138 -11.58 1.90 -13.22
CA GLN A 138 -12.40 0.99 -12.43
C GLN A 138 -11.67 -0.35 -12.39
N TRP A 139 -10.72 -0.47 -11.47
CA TRP A 139 -9.91 -1.65 -11.34
C TRP A 139 -10.72 -2.84 -10.82
N THR A 140 -10.70 -3.91 -11.59
CA THR A 140 -11.27 -5.21 -11.23
C THR A 140 -10.14 -6.14 -10.82
N ASP A 141 -10.28 -6.84 -9.69
CA ASP A 141 -9.38 -7.93 -9.31
C ASP A 141 -9.65 -9.14 -10.18
N GLU A 142 -8.65 -9.58 -10.94
CA GLU A 142 -8.71 -10.77 -11.79
C GLU A 142 -8.08 -11.99 -11.08
N GLY A 143 -7.62 -11.79 -9.85
CA GLY A 143 -7.14 -12.84 -8.97
C GLY A 143 -5.65 -13.14 -9.07
N CYS A 144 -5.27 -14.26 -8.46
CA CYS A 144 -3.89 -14.75 -8.39
C CYS A 144 -3.54 -15.53 -9.67
N VAL A 145 -2.45 -15.15 -10.32
CA VAL A 145 -1.93 -15.85 -11.50
C VAL A 145 -1.04 -17.02 -11.10
N ILE A 146 -0.13 -16.78 -10.13
CA ILE A 146 0.84 -17.79 -9.67
C ILE A 146 1.31 -17.43 -8.26
N THR A 147 1.65 -18.48 -7.48
CA THR A 147 2.29 -18.34 -6.17
C THR A 147 3.59 -19.13 -6.13
N SER A 148 4.58 -18.64 -5.37
CA SER A 148 5.71 -19.48 -4.94
C SER A 148 5.22 -20.40 -3.82
N ARG A 149 5.54 -21.70 -3.91
CA ARG A 149 5.25 -22.68 -2.85
C ARG A 149 6.51 -22.95 -2.07
N GLN A 150 6.43 -22.83 -0.75
CA GLN A 150 7.56 -23.12 0.14
C GLN A 150 7.91 -24.61 0.24
N ASP A 151 7.01 -25.50 -0.19
CA ASP A 151 7.15 -26.95 -0.16
C ASP A 151 7.94 -27.54 -1.33
N ARG A 152 8.32 -26.71 -2.29
CA ARG A 152 9.25 -27.09 -3.36
C ARG A 152 10.63 -26.59 -3.02
N ASN A 153 11.48 -27.49 -2.55
CA ASN A 153 12.92 -27.30 -2.49
C ASN A 153 13.44 -27.06 -3.91
N ASN A 154 13.66 -25.81 -4.25
CA ASN A 154 14.43 -25.39 -5.42
C ASN A 154 15.77 -24.88 -4.93
#